data_618059925faa98de6c1c2e590261ff28
#
_entry.id   618059925faa98de6c1c2e590261ff28
#
_cell.length_a   1.000
_cell.length_b   1.000
_cell.length_c   1.000
_cell.angle_alpha   90.00
_cell.angle_beta   90.00
_cell.angle_gamma   90.00
#
_symmetry.space_group_name_H-M   'P 1'
#
loop_
_entity.id
_entity.type
_entity.pdbx_description
1 polymer ?
#
loop_
_entity_poly.entity_id
_entity_poly.type
_entity_poly.pdbx_seq_one_letter_code
_entity_poly.pdbx_strand_id
1 'polypeptide(L)'
;PYAGCESQHGSDIGTFTLNSSNSIVKIKVWKTVISDVGIKFAKPNGAALPEIKVANTLTNQWEELTFDFSGRIGDPNTIGQDQIIIFPDFAARTQENIIYFDDITFSAATPIAEPTVPAPTPTLSQSEVISIFSDAYTTLPGVNLNPNWGQATSVSYLTIQGDTIMKYGGLNYQGTELNQNLNLVSAGMQYIHIDFWTANSTELNFFLISPGPNQQSVALVPPGATEQWISVDIPISQFQPTVNLTEVFQLMFTGNGTIYLDNIYFSTMISDVREVQNSFPSDFTLEQNYPNPFNPS
;
A
#
# COMPACT_ATOMS: atom_id res chain seq x y z
N PRO A 1 12.74 31.69 -10.89
CA PRO A 1 11.64 31.36 -11.76
C PRO A 1 11.80 29.93 -12.27
N TYR A 2 10.70 29.22 -12.43
CA TYR A 2 10.71 27.88 -12.98
C TYR A 2 10.76 27.98 -14.51
N ALA A 3 11.62 27.21 -15.15
CA ALA A 3 11.56 27.04 -16.60
C ALA A 3 10.59 25.89 -16.91
N GLY A 4 9.61 26.16 -17.73
CA GLY A 4 8.67 25.18 -18.27
C GLY A 4 8.67 25.25 -19.79
N CYS A 5 8.38 24.13 -20.42
CA CYS A 5 8.04 24.06 -21.83
C CYS A 5 6.69 23.38 -21.94
N GLU A 6 5.91 23.75 -22.94
CA GLU A 6 4.57 23.24 -23.15
C GLU A 6 4.32 22.96 -24.63
N SER A 7 3.54 21.90 -24.88
CA SER A 7 3.02 21.65 -26.22
C SER A 7 1.95 22.67 -26.59
N GLN A 8 1.69 22.82 -27.88
CA GLN A 8 0.60 23.65 -28.34
C GLN A 8 -0.74 22.94 -28.12
N HIS A 9 -1.75 23.66 -27.60
CA HIS A 9 -3.09 23.12 -27.44
C HIS A 9 -3.65 22.53 -28.73
N GLY A 10 -4.18 21.33 -28.62
CA GLY A 10 -4.95 20.67 -29.68
C GLY A 10 -4.15 20.16 -30.88
N SER A 11 -2.85 20.46 -30.99
CA SER A 11 -2.08 20.08 -32.18
C SER A 11 -1.00 19.03 -31.93
N ASP A 12 -0.23 19.13 -30.84
CA ASP A 12 0.97 18.30 -30.69
C ASP A 12 0.66 16.90 -30.13
N ILE A 13 -0.21 16.82 -29.12
CA ILE A 13 -0.55 15.55 -28.47
C ILE A 13 -1.99 15.10 -28.70
N GLY A 14 -2.79 15.93 -29.43
CA GLY A 14 -4.22 15.70 -29.59
C GLY A 14 -5.00 15.85 -28.29
N THR A 15 -6.27 15.48 -28.32
CA THR A 15 -7.12 15.50 -27.12
C THR A 15 -7.29 14.11 -26.54
N PHE A 16 -7.09 13.97 -25.22
CA PHE A 16 -7.22 12.69 -24.53
C PHE A 16 -7.90 12.84 -23.18
N THR A 17 -8.39 11.73 -22.65
CA THR A 17 -8.88 11.61 -21.28
C THR A 17 -7.98 10.64 -20.54
N LEU A 18 -7.52 11.02 -19.35
CA LEU A 18 -6.73 10.16 -18.51
C LEU A 18 -7.56 8.95 -18.08
N ASN A 19 -7.03 7.76 -18.28
CA ASN A 19 -7.66 6.49 -17.95
C ASN A 19 -6.60 5.43 -17.62
N SER A 20 -7.03 4.21 -17.28
CA SER A 20 -6.13 3.13 -16.87
C SER A 20 -5.13 2.68 -17.95
N SER A 21 -5.36 2.99 -19.22
CA SER A 21 -4.45 2.61 -20.29
C SER A 21 -3.37 3.64 -20.62
N ASN A 22 -3.45 4.86 -20.07
CA ASN A 22 -2.54 5.97 -20.37
C ASN A 22 -2.10 6.78 -19.14
N SER A 23 -2.26 6.22 -17.94
CA SER A 23 -1.99 6.94 -16.69
C SER A 23 -0.54 6.94 -16.23
N ILE A 24 0.32 6.14 -16.84
CA ILE A 24 1.76 6.17 -16.59
C ILE A 24 2.44 6.94 -17.70
N VAL A 25 3.16 7.99 -17.32
CA VAL A 25 3.92 8.83 -18.25
C VAL A 25 5.39 8.65 -17.96
N LYS A 26 6.17 8.33 -18.98
CA LYS A 26 7.63 8.21 -18.88
C LYS A 26 8.28 9.27 -19.75
N ILE A 27 9.42 9.76 -19.28
CA ILE A 27 10.25 10.71 -20.00
C ILE A 27 11.72 10.39 -19.75
N LYS A 28 12.54 10.40 -20.76
CA LYS A 28 13.99 10.38 -20.58
C LYS A 28 14.53 11.79 -20.36
N VAL A 29 15.38 11.94 -19.36
CA VAL A 29 16.03 13.21 -19.06
C VAL A 29 17.54 13.02 -18.96
N TRP A 30 18.28 14.04 -19.41
CA TRP A 30 19.72 14.18 -19.17
C TRP A 30 19.94 15.52 -18.45
N LYS A 31 20.49 15.46 -17.25
CA LYS A 31 20.63 16.64 -16.38
C LYS A 31 22.03 16.71 -15.78
N THR A 32 22.51 17.93 -15.55
CA THR A 32 23.78 18.16 -14.84
C THR A 32 23.60 18.25 -13.31
N VAL A 33 22.36 18.37 -12.85
CA VAL A 33 21.98 18.54 -11.43
C VAL A 33 20.88 17.57 -11.06
N ILE A 34 20.80 17.19 -9.79
CA ILE A 34 19.66 16.47 -9.22
C ILE A 34 18.62 17.49 -8.79
N SER A 35 17.44 17.41 -9.38
CA SER A 35 16.27 18.22 -9.01
C SER A 35 15.00 17.61 -9.59
N ASP A 36 13.85 18.02 -9.07
CA ASP A 36 12.56 17.53 -9.55
C ASP A 36 12.35 17.88 -11.05
N VAL A 37 11.76 16.94 -11.76
CA VAL A 37 11.07 17.14 -13.02
C VAL A 37 9.58 17.14 -12.73
N GLY A 38 8.87 18.15 -13.19
CA GLY A 38 7.41 18.26 -13.04
C GLY A 38 6.69 18.00 -14.36
N ILE A 39 5.62 17.22 -14.35
CA ILE A 39 4.72 17.05 -15.51
C ILE A 39 3.29 17.32 -15.07
N LYS A 40 2.55 18.07 -15.88
CA LYS A 40 1.09 18.23 -15.78
C LYS A 40 0.45 18.32 -17.15
N PHE A 41 -0.84 18.11 -17.20
CA PHE A 41 -1.66 18.24 -18.41
C PHE A 41 -2.70 19.34 -18.22
N ALA A 42 -3.01 20.06 -19.28
CA ALA A 42 -4.01 21.09 -19.28
C ALA A 42 -5.11 20.82 -20.33
N LYS A 43 -6.28 21.41 -20.09
CA LYS A 43 -7.42 21.44 -21.00
C LYS A 43 -7.36 22.69 -21.89
N PRO A 44 -8.12 22.77 -23.01
CA PRO A 44 -8.13 23.94 -23.90
C PRO A 44 -8.43 25.27 -23.21
N ASN A 45 -9.14 25.25 -22.09
CA ASN A 45 -9.46 26.43 -21.29
C ASN A 45 -8.42 26.74 -20.20
N GLY A 46 -7.28 26.06 -20.19
CA GLY A 46 -6.19 26.20 -19.21
C GLY A 46 -6.42 25.50 -17.87
N ALA A 47 -7.57 24.85 -17.66
CA ALA A 47 -7.79 24.09 -16.43
C ALA A 47 -6.85 22.89 -16.35
N ALA A 48 -6.21 22.70 -15.20
CA ALA A 48 -5.21 21.67 -14.96
C ALA A 48 -5.19 21.27 -13.50
N LEU A 49 -4.78 20.01 -13.21
CA LEU A 49 -4.35 19.61 -11.87
C LEU A 49 -2.90 20.06 -11.65
N PRO A 50 -2.45 20.19 -10.40
CA PRO A 50 -1.04 20.42 -10.09
C PRO A 50 -0.15 19.37 -10.75
N GLU A 51 1.11 19.73 -11.04
CA GLU A 51 2.11 18.80 -11.58
C GLU A 51 2.39 17.65 -10.63
N ILE A 52 2.75 16.49 -11.20
CA ILE A 52 3.46 15.43 -10.47
C ILE A 52 4.95 15.70 -10.62
N LYS A 53 5.71 15.51 -9.55
CA LYS A 53 7.15 15.75 -9.50
C LYS A 53 7.89 14.47 -9.19
N VAL A 54 8.96 14.22 -9.96
CA VAL A 54 9.89 13.10 -9.75
C VAL A 54 11.31 13.63 -9.90
N ALA A 55 12.15 13.42 -8.89
CA ALA A 55 13.55 13.80 -8.97
C ALA A 55 14.33 12.80 -9.82
N ASN A 56 15.29 13.30 -10.63
CA ASN A 56 16.31 12.43 -11.20
C ASN A 56 17.29 11.97 -10.12
N THR A 57 17.91 10.81 -10.31
CA THR A 57 18.93 10.25 -9.40
C THR A 57 20.33 10.28 -10.00
N LEU A 58 20.43 10.42 -11.32
CA LEU A 58 21.67 10.41 -12.09
C LEU A 58 21.97 11.80 -12.65
N THR A 59 23.26 12.12 -12.82
CA THR A 59 23.72 13.34 -13.49
C THR A 59 24.64 13.00 -14.66
N ASN A 60 24.63 13.84 -15.71
CA ASN A 60 25.44 13.71 -16.91
C ASN A 60 25.25 12.38 -17.68
N GLN A 61 24.06 11.78 -17.55
CA GLN A 61 23.65 10.60 -18.30
C GLN A 61 22.11 10.57 -18.43
N TRP A 62 21.62 9.80 -19.39
CA TRP A 62 20.19 9.62 -19.60
C TRP A 62 19.59 8.76 -18.49
N GLU A 63 18.44 9.19 -17.98
CA GLU A 63 17.63 8.50 -16.99
C GLU A 63 16.17 8.54 -17.42
N GLU A 64 15.46 7.42 -17.31
CA GLU A 64 14.00 7.37 -17.53
C GLU A 64 13.30 7.63 -16.22
N LEU A 65 12.48 8.68 -16.16
CA LEU A 65 11.61 8.99 -15.03
C LEU A 65 10.19 8.53 -15.32
N THR A 66 9.52 8.01 -14.29
CA THR A 66 8.15 7.52 -14.38
C THR A 66 7.23 8.35 -13.48
N PHE A 67 6.14 8.84 -14.07
CA PHE A 67 5.10 9.65 -13.42
C PHE A 67 3.80 8.88 -13.40
N ASP A 68 3.28 8.60 -12.21
CA ASP A 68 2.02 7.87 -12.03
C ASP A 68 0.86 8.84 -11.81
N PHE A 69 0.00 8.95 -12.81
CA PHE A 69 -1.23 9.74 -12.80
C PHE A 69 -2.47 8.90 -12.45
N SER A 70 -2.33 7.62 -12.14
CA SER A 70 -3.47 6.71 -11.92
C SER A 70 -4.42 7.19 -10.81
N GLY A 71 -3.89 7.79 -9.75
CA GLY A 71 -4.68 8.38 -8.67
C GLY A 71 -5.52 9.62 -9.07
N ARG A 72 -5.38 10.10 -10.31
CA ARG A 72 -6.13 11.25 -10.85
C ARG A 72 -7.21 10.86 -11.84
N ILE A 73 -7.36 9.59 -12.13
CA ILE A 73 -8.39 9.08 -13.04
C ILE A 73 -9.76 9.42 -12.46
N GLY A 74 -10.63 10.01 -13.32
CA GLY A 74 -11.99 10.41 -12.95
C GLY A 74 -12.14 11.84 -12.43
N ASP A 75 -11.06 12.59 -12.17
CA ASP A 75 -11.16 14.02 -11.88
C ASP A 75 -11.65 14.77 -13.13
N PRO A 76 -12.60 15.72 -13.02
CA PRO A 76 -13.12 16.48 -14.16
C PRO A 76 -12.05 17.23 -14.96
N ASN A 77 -10.92 17.59 -14.34
CA ASN A 77 -9.80 18.26 -15.02
C ASN A 77 -8.93 17.30 -15.83
N THR A 78 -9.13 15.99 -15.74
CA THR A 78 -8.41 14.98 -16.54
C THR A 78 -9.18 14.52 -17.77
N ILE A 79 -10.34 15.11 -18.04
CA ILE A 79 -11.21 14.81 -19.19
C ILE A 79 -10.96 15.85 -20.28
N GLY A 80 -10.58 15.41 -21.47
CA GLY A 80 -10.36 16.29 -22.62
C GLY A 80 -9.13 17.19 -22.47
N GLN A 81 -8.06 16.65 -21.95
CA GLN A 81 -6.75 17.32 -21.91
C GLN A 81 -6.11 17.32 -23.30
N ASP A 82 -5.40 18.39 -23.66
CA ASP A 82 -4.83 18.58 -25.00
C ASP A 82 -3.45 19.25 -25.00
N GLN A 83 -2.86 19.43 -23.81
CA GLN A 83 -1.55 20.04 -23.64
C GLN A 83 -0.77 19.30 -22.54
N ILE A 84 0.53 19.05 -22.81
CA ILE A 84 1.51 18.65 -21.80
C ILE A 84 2.39 19.83 -21.43
N ILE A 85 2.66 19.98 -20.13
CA ILE A 85 3.55 21.01 -19.59
C ILE A 85 4.61 20.30 -18.77
N ILE A 86 5.88 20.54 -19.14
CA ILE A 86 7.05 19.91 -18.53
C ILE A 86 7.89 20.99 -17.87
N PHE A 87 8.25 20.75 -16.62
CA PHE A 87 9.17 21.57 -15.84
C PHE A 87 10.45 20.74 -15.62
N PRO A 88 11.45 20.83 -16.49
CA PRO A 88 12.60 19.93 -16.44
C PRO A 88 13.56 20.19 -15.27
N ASP A 89 13.43 21.34 -14.60
CA ASP A 89 14.18 21.72 -13.41
C ASP A 89 13.25 22.47 -12.45
N PHE A 90 12.47 21.73 -11.69
CA PHE A 90 11.46 22.28 -10.78
C PHE A 90 12.09 22.61 -9.41
N ALA A 91 13.09 23.46 -9.42
CA ALA A 91 13.77 23.95 -8.23
C ALA A 91 14.06 25.45 -8.32
N ALA A 92 14.17 26.10 -7.17
CA ALA A 92 14.75 27.44 -7.11
C ALA A 92 16.23 27.33 -7.50
N ARG A 93 16.64 28.10 -8.48
CA ARG A 93 18.00 28.04 -9.01
C ARG A 93 18.64 29.43 -9.09
N THR A 94 19.94 29.44 -8.95
CA THR A 94 20.79 30.66 -9.07
C THR A 94 21.57 30.71 -10.38
N GLN A 95 21.51 29.62 -11.17
CA GLN A 95 22.21 29.50 -12.45
C GLN A 95 21.29 28.83 -13.48
N GLU A 96 21.60 29.01 -14.75
CA GLU A 96 20.94 28.30 -15.85
C GLU A 96 21.56 26.90 -16.01
N ASN A 97 20.72 25.86 -15.92
CA ASN A 97 21.11 24.47 -16.16
C ASN A 97 20.66 24.05 -17.55
N ILE A 98 21.52 23.37 -18.29
CA ILE A 98 21.16 22.76 -19.56
C ILE A 98 20.58 21.38 -19.25
N ILE A 99 19.36 21.13 -19.73
CA ILE A 99 18.66 19.87 -19.56
C ILE A 99 18.12 19.43 -20.90
N TYR A 100 18.33 18.16 -21.21
CA TYR A 100 17.72 17.53 -22.38
C TYR A 100 16.65 16.56 -21.91
N PHE A 101 15.58 16.42 -22.67
CA PHE A 101 14.58 15.38 -22.47
C PHE A 101 14.12 14.84 -23.83
N ASP A 102 13.65 13.59 -23.80
CA ASP A 102 13.21 12.85 -24.99
C ASP A 102 12.27 11.70 -24.59
N ASP A 103 11.74 11.00 -25.59
CA ASP A 103 10.98 9.75 -25.44
C ASP A 103 9.82 9.85 -24.40
N ILE A 104 8.94 10.85 -24.60
CA ILE A 104 7.73 10.94 -23.76
C ILE A 104 6.74 9.88 -24.21
N THR A 105 6.42 8.95 -23.33
CA THR A 105 5.51 7.85 -23.62
C THR A 105 4.40 7.74 -22.59
N PHE A 106 3.27 7.22 -23.04
CA PHE A 106 2.11 6.94 -22.20
C PHE A 106 1.86 5.43 -22.18
N SER A 107 1.57 4.88 -21.03
CA SER A 107 1.26 3.46 -20.87
C SER A 107 0.21 3.23 -19.78
N ALA A 108 -0.33 2.04 -19.75
CA ALA A 108 -1.17 1.59 -18.64
C ALA A 108 -0.35 1.53 -17.34
N ALA A 109 -0.98 1.86 -16.21
CA ALA A 109 -0.44 1.48 -14.91
C ALA A 109 -0.33 -0.05 -14.87
N THR A 110 0.81 -0.55 -14.37
CA THR A 110 0.88 -1.97 -14.04
C THR A 110 -0.14 -2.22 -12.94
N PRO A 111 -1.12 -3.12 -13.13
CA PRO A 111 -2.06 -3.44 -12.07
C PRO A 111 -1.29 -3.88 -10.83
N ILE A 112 -1.60 -3.27 -9.69
CA ILE A 112 -1.09 -3.76 -8.41
C ILE A 112 -1.73 -5.13 -8.20
N ALA A 113 -0.92 -6.15 -7.94
CA ALA A 113 -1.43 -7.47 -7.67
C ALA A 113 -2.41 -7.43 -6.49
N GLU A 114 -3.42 -8.28 -6.53
CA GLU A 114 -4.46 -8.44 -5.51
C GLU A 114 -4.48 -9.89 -5.03
N PRO A 115 -4.93 -10.18 -3.81
CA PRO A 115 -5.08 -11.56 -3.37
C PRO A 115 -6.08 -12.30 -4.27
N THR A 116 -5.74 -13.54 -4.63
CA THR A 116 -6.58 -14.43 -5.46
C THR A 116 -7.19 -15.57 -4.65
N VAL A 117 -6.78 -15.70 -3.40
CA VAL A 117 -7.30 -16.67 -2.43
C VAL A 117 -7.73 -15.93 -1.18
N PRO A 118 -8.74 -16.45 -0.43
CA PRO A 118 -9.16 -15.84 0.83
C PRO A 118 -8.03 -15.84 1.86
N ALA A 119 -8.21 -15.07 2.94
CA ALA A 119 -7.36 -15.14 4.11
C ALA A 119 -7.46 -16.53 4.77
N PRO A 120 -6.47 -16.93 5.59
CA PRO A 120 -6.55 -18.18 6.34
C PRO A 120 -7.78 -18.20 7.25
N THR A 121 -8.53 -19.31 7.25
CA THR A 121 -9.72 -19.43 8.10
C THR A 121 -9.30 -19.55 9.57
N PRO A 122 -9.78 -18.66 10.47
CA PRO A 122 -9.47 -18.75 11.89
C PRO A 122 -10.01 -20.03 12.53
N THR A 123 -9.31 -20.51 13.58
CA THR A 123 -9.63 -21.78 14.23
C THR A 123 -10.16 -21.64 15.66
N LEU A 124 -10.03 -20.46 16.27
CA LEU A 124 -10.52 -20.19 17.64
C LEU A 124 -12.06 -20.21 17.69
N SER A 125 -12.62 -20.52 18.84
CA SER A 125 -14.06 -20.42 19.04
C SER A 125 -14.51 -18.96 19.22
N GLN A 126 -15.77 -18.66 18.90
CA GLN A 126 -16.34 -17.31 19.10
C GLN A 126 -16.21 -16.80 20.55
N SER A 127 -16.21 -17.69 21.54
CA SER A 127 -16.08 -17.32 22.95
C SER A 127 -14.65 -16.89 23.36
N GLU A 128 -13.67 -17.16 22.50
CA GLU A 128 -12.25 -16.84 22.73
C GLU A 128 -11.82 -15.56 22.02
N VAL A 129 -12.76 -14.92 21.26
CA VAL A 129 -12.43 -13.76 20.44
C VAL A 129 -13.39 -12.60 20.65
N ILE A 130 -12.89 -11.37 20.42
CA ILE A 130 -13.67 -10.16 20.18
C ILE A 130 -13.34 -9.71 18.76
N SER A 131 -14.25 -9.99 17.82
CA SER A 131 -14.02 -9.71 16.41
C SER A 131 -14.28 -8.24 16.08
N ILE A 132 -13.36 -7.63 15.33
CA ILE A 132 -13.47 -6.29 14.77
C ILE A 132 -13.87 -6.36 13.29
N PHE A 133 -13.27 -7.28 12.55
CA PHE A 133 -13.58 -7.57 11.16
C PHE A 133 -13.20 -9.01 10.82
N SER A 134 -14.16 -9.83 10.48
CA SER A 134 -13.96 -11.21 10.00
C SER A 134 -15.30 -11.82 9.63
N ASP A 135 -15.37 -12.60 8.57
CA ASP A 135 -16.56 -13.39 8.20
C ASP A 135 -16.72 -14.65 9.06
N ALA A 136 -15.64 -15.09 9.73
CA ALA A 136 -15.66 -16.27 10.60
C ALA A 136 -16.35 -16.04 11.96
N TYR A 137 -16.51 -14.78 12.39
CA TYR A 137 -17.00 -14.42 13.72
C TYR A 137 -18.08 -13.35 13.68
N THR A 138 -18.90 -13.32 14.73
CA THR A 138 -19.80 -12.20 14.97
C THR A 138 -18.96 -10.97 15.37
N THR A 139 -18.99 -9.96 14.52
CA THR A 139 -18.27 -8.69 14.74
C THR A 139 -18.87 -7.90 15.90
N LEU A 140 -18.03 -7.19 16.65
CA LEU A 140 -18.41 -6.26 17.69
C LEU A 140 -19.43 -5.23 17.17
N PRO A 141 -20.59 -5.06 17.82
CA PRO A 141 -21.60 -4.13 17.34
C PRO A 141 -21.12 -2.67 17.33
N GLY A 142 -21.45 -1.94 16.24
CA GLY A 142 -21.20 -0.52 16.13
C GLY A 142 -19.81 -0.13 15.71
N VAL A 143 -18.93 -1.08 15.35
CA VAL A 143 -17.61 -0.78 14.79
C VAL A 143 -17.75 0.04 13.52
N ASN A 144 -17.03 1.18 13.46
CA ASN A 144 -16.91 2.00 12.28
C ASN A 144 -15.51 1.78 11.66
N LEU A 145 -15.46 1.01 10.58
CA LEU A 145 -14.22 0.63 9.89
C LEU A 145 -13.65 1.76 8.99
N ASN A 146 -14.44 2.82 8.76
CA ASN A 146 -14.04 3.93 7.89
C ASN A 146 -14.47 5.29 8.45
N PRO A 147 -14.03 5.67 9.67
CA PRO A 147 -14.27 7.01 10.18
C PRO A 147 -13.52 8.05 9.34
N ASN A 148 -14.10 9.24 9.21
CA ASN A 148 -13.45 10.35 8.52
C ASN A 148 -12.52 11.11 9.48
N TRP A 149 -11.25 10.74 9.49
CA TRP A 149 -10.19 11.44 10.24
C TRP A 149 -9.35 12.37 9.36
N GLY A 150 -9.77 12.60 8.11
CA GLY A 150 -9.03 13.42 7.13
C GLY A 150 -7.94 12.64 6.39
N GLN A 151 -7.96 11.31 6.44
CA GLN A 151 -7.04 10.42 5.74
C GLN A 151 -7.18 10.52 4.21
N ALA A 152 -6.08 10.25 3.50
CA ALA A 152 -6.09 10.08 2.04
C ALA A 152 -6.40 8.63 1.61
N THR A 153 -6.35 7.70 2.55
CA THR A 153 -6.64 6.27 2.32
C THR A 153 -8.07 6.08 1.82
N SER A 154 -8.22 5.30 0.76
CA SER A 154 -9.54 4.83 0.29
C SER A 154 -9.85 3.45 0.86
N VAL A 155 -11.06 3.29 1.44
CA VAL A 155 -11.53 2.01 1.95
C VAL A 155 -12.54 1.41 0.98
N SER A 156 -12.33 0.16 0.59
CA SER A 156 -13.24 -0.62 -0.24
C SER A 156 -13.19 -2.08 0.16
N TYR A 157 -14.08 -2.90 -0.39
CA TYR A 157 -14.18 -4.33 -0.08
C TYR A 157 -14.18 -5.15 -1.36
N LEU A 158 -13.60 -6.33 -1.30
CA LEU A 158 -13.71 -7.34 -2.35
C LEU A 158 -14.12 -8.67 -1.74
N THR A 159 -14.71 -9.54 -2.55
CA THR A 159 -15.14 -10.87 -2.10
C THR A 159 -14.38 -11.93 -2.89
N ILE A 160 -13.69 -12.83 -2.19
CA ILE A 160 -12.95 -13.93 -2.77
C ILE A 160 -13.49 -15.24 -2.20
N GLN A 161 -14.10 -16.08 -3.05
CA GLN A 161 -14.68 -17.38 -2.66
C GLN A 161 -15.70 -17.29 -1.50
N GLY A 162 -16.39 -16.16 -1.38
CA GLY A 162 -17.39 -15.91 -0.35
C GLY A 162 -16.86 -15.21 0.90
N ASP A 163 -15.55 -14.98 1.00
CA ASP A 163 -14.87 -14.26 2.06
C ASP A 163 -14.74 -12.78 1.72
N THR A 164 -15.04 -11.91 2.68
CA THR A 164 -15.03 -10.45 2.50
C THR A 164 -13.72 -9.87 3.00
N ILE A 165 -12.96 -9.27 2.10
CA ILE A 165 -11.64 -8.71 2.37
C ILE A 165 -11.73 -7.17 2.31
N MET A 166 -11.21 -6.50 3.32
CA MET A 166 -11.13 -5.05 3.38
C MET A 166 -9.86 -4.55 2.68
N LYS A 167 -9.99 -3.60 1.75
CA LYS A 167 -8.89 -3.01 1.00
C LYS A 167 -8.67 -1.57 1.40
N TYR A 168 -7.46 -1.24 1.79
CA TYR A 168 -6.95 0.13 1.97
C TYR A 168 -6.09 0.50 0.76
N GLY A 169 -6.61 1.35 -0.12
CA GLY A 169 -5.90 1.86 -1.28
C GLY A 169 -5.18 3.16 -0.98
N GLY A 170 -3.88 3.25 -1.33
CA GLY A 170 -3.08 4.44 -1.09
C GLY A 170 -2.96 4.78 0.39
N LEU A 171 -2.67 3.77 1.21
CA LEU A 171 -2.61 3.92 2.67
C LEU A 171 -1.63 5.02 3.09
N ASN A 172 -2.14 6.03 3.80
CA ASN A 172 -1.33 6.92 4.63
C ASN A 172 -1.61 6.65 6.11
N TYR A 173 -2.87 6.73 6.51
CA TYR A 173 -3.41 6.20 7.76
C TYR A 173 -4.89 5.89 7.60
N GLN A 174 -5.40 4.93 8.38
CA GLN A 174 -6.81 4.57 8.44
C GLN A 174 -7.17 4.16 9.86
N GLY A 175 -8.12 4.88 10.44
CA GLY A 175 -8.67 4.57 11.75
C GLY A 175 -9.80 3.56 11.72
N THR A 176 -10.07 2.98 12.88
CA THR A 176 -11.28 2.20 13.20
C THR A 176 -11.77 2.63 14.56
N GLU A 177 -13.06 2.96 14.66
CA GLU A 177 -13.72 3.32 15.93
C GLU A 177 -14.53 2.14 16.44
N LEU A 178 -14.30 1.74 17.70
CA LEU A 178 -14.99 0.61 18.30
C LEU A 178 -16.38 0.98 18.86
N ASN A 179 -16.68 2.29 18.90
CA ASN A 179 -17.91 2.87 19.42
C ASN A 179 -18.19 2.54 20.90
N GLN A 180 -17.20 2.03 21.61
CA GLN A 180 -17.20 1.73 23.04
C GLN A 180 -15.76 1.58 23.53
N ASN A 181 -15.56 1.71 24.84
CA ASN A 181 -14.28 1.37 25.47
C ASN A 181 -14.25 -0.12 25.81
N LEU A 182 -13.29 -0.84 25.23
CA LEU A 182 -13.09 -2.26 25.53
C LEU A 182 -12.14 -2.43 26.71
N ASN A 183 -12.57 -3.20 27.70
CA ASN A 183 -11.68 -3.67 28.76
C ASN A 183 -11.10 -5.04 28.36
N LEU A 184 -9.99 -5.02 27.63
CA LEU A 184 -9.32 -6.23 27.14
C LEU A 184 -8.79 -7.09 28.29
N VAL A 185 -8.42 -6.47 29.41
CA VAL A 185 -7.90 -7.16 30.60
C VAL A 185 -8.99 -8.01 31.25
N SER A 186 -10.16 -7.41 31.51
CA SER A 186 -11.28 -8.16 32.14
C SER A 186 -11.89 -9.19 31.19
N ALA A 187 -11.77 -8.98 29.89
CA ALA A 187 -12.20 -9.94 28.88
C ALA A 187 -11.20 -11.09 28.67
N GLY A 188 -10.04 -11.05 29.34
CA GLY A 188 -9.02 -12.09 29.23
C GLY A 188 -8.25 -12.10 27.91
N MET A 189 -8.36 -11.04 27.11
CA MET A 189 -7.68 -10.95 25.81
C MET A 189 -6.17 -10.80 26.04
N GLN A 190 -5.37 -11.51 25.24
CA GLN A 190 -3.91 -11.50 25.30
C GLN A 190 -3.25 -11.08 24.01
N TYR A 191 -3.93 -11.24 22.88
CA TYR A 191 -3.40 -10.98 21.55
C TYR A 191 -4.38 -10.15 20.73
N ILE A 192 -3.87 -9.45 19.71
CA ILE A 192 -4.62 -8.99 18.55
C ILE A 192 -4.12 -9.78 17.34
N HIS A 193 -5.04 -10.44 16.64
CA HIS A 193 -4.78 -11.15 15.40
C HIS A 193 -5.10 -10.25 14.21
N ILE A 194 -4.27 -10.31 13.16
CA ILE A 194 -4.47 -9.57 11.92
C ILE A 194 -3.96 -10.43 10.77
N ASP A 195 -4.82 -10.70 9.79
CA ASP A 195 -4.39 -11.18 8.49
C ASP A 195 -4.23 -10.00 7.54
N PHE A 196 -3.07 -9.91 6.88
CA PHE A 196 -2.85 -8.89 5.86
C PHE A 196 -2.14 -9.44 4.63
N TRP A 197 -2.38 -8.78 3.49
CA TRP A 197 -1.76 -9.06 2.22
C TRP A 197 -1.37 -7.76 1.53
N THR A 198 -0.23 -7.72 0.87
CA THR A 198 0.21 -6.57 0.07
C THR A 198 1.15 -7.00 -1.04
N ALA A 199 1.13 -6.27 -2.16
CA ALA A 199 2.09 -6.43 -3.25
C ALA A 199 3.10 -5.26 -3.31
N ASN A 200 2.79 -4.12 -2.71
CA ASN A 200 3.55 -2.89 -2.95
C ASN A 200 3.78 -2.01 -1.71
N SER A 201 3.35 -2.45 -0.53
CA SER A 201 3.65 -1.72 0.70
C SER A 201 5.06 -2.08 1.21
N THR A 202 5.78 -1.07 1.64
CA THR A 202 7.09 -1.20 2.30
C THR A 202 7.03 -0.82 3.78
N GLU A 203 5.88 -0.34 4.24
CA GLU A 203 5.65 0.08 5.62
C GLU A 203 4.19 -0.18 6.01
N LEU A 204 3.97 -0.91 7.10
CA LEU A 204 2.67 -1.09 7.73
C LEU A 204 2.85 -1.15 9.23
N ASN A 205 2.19 -0.25 9.95
CA ASN A 205 2.18 -0.20 11.40
C ASN A 205 0.73 -0.31 11.90
N PHE A 206 0.53 -1.05 12.97
CA PHE A 206 -0.75 -1.18 13.65
C PHE A 206 -0.71 -0.50 15.02
N PHE A 207 -1.73 0.26 15.35
CA PHE A 207 -1.86 1.00 16.60
C PHE A 207 -3.06 0.54 17.42
N LEU A 208 -2.88 0.42 18.72
CA LEU A 208 -3.96 0.50 19.70
C LEU A 208 -4.02 1.90 20.31
N ILE A 209 -5.24 2.37 20.60
CA ILE A 209 -5.49 3.72 21.11
C ILE A 209 -6.45 3.65 22.29
N SER A 210 -6.09 4.30 23.39
CA SER A 210 -6.93 4.55 24.57
C SER A 210 -7.13 6.04 24.78
N PRO A 211 -8.17 6.46 25.58
CA PRO A 211 -8.43 7.87 25.81
C PRO A 211 -7.21 8.66 26.26
N GLY A 212 -7.12 9.89 25.72
CA GLY A 212 -5.99 10.80 25.97
C GLY A 212 -5.62 11.69 24.79
N PRO A 213 -5.49 11.28 23.51
CA PRO A 213 -5.36 9.91 22.97
C PRO A 213 -3.95 9.33 23.23
N ASN A 214 -3.88 8.25 23.98
CA ASN A 214 -2.64 7.50 24.19
C ASN A 214 -2.55 6.38 23.16
N GLN A 215 -1.50 6.36 22.35
CA GLN A 215 -1.35 5.41 21.26
C GLN A 215 0.05 4.80 21.22
N GLN A 216 0.13 3.55 20.84
CA GLN A 216 1.37 2.81 20.62
C GLN A 216 1.23 1.93 19.38
N SER A 217 2.29 1.81 18.60
CA SER A 217 2.32 1.00 17.40
C SER A 217 3.25 -0.20 17.49
N VAL A 218 2.95 -1.18 16.64
CA VAL A 218 3.81 -2.32 16.31
C VAL A 218 3.93 -2.37 14.78
N ALA A 219 5.15 -2.51 14.27
CA ALA A 219 5.39 -2.69 12.84
C ALA A 219 5.01 -4.11 12.40
N LEU A 220 4.28 -4.24 11.29
CA LEU A 220 3.78 -5.50 10.75
C LEU A 220 4.57 -5.98 9.54
N VAL A 221 5.02 -5.07 8.67
CA VAL A 221 5.69 -5.44 7.43
C VAL A 221 7.19 -5.48 7.62
N PRO A 222 7.84 -6.65 7.43
CA PRO A 222 9.24 -6.69 7.08
C PRO A 222 9.44 -6.04 5.70
N PRO A 223 10.60 -5.44 5.41
CA PRO A 223 10.87 -4.85 4.11
C PRO A 223 10.69 -5.86 2.98
N GLY A 224 9.83 -5.52 2.03
CA GLY A 224 9.53 -6.30 0.83
C GLY A 224 8.06 -6.71 0.73
N ALA A 225 7.46 -6.43 -0.40
CA ALA A 225 6.12 -6.90 -0.75
C ALA A 225 6.09 -8.43 -0.73
N THR A 226 5.00 -9.01 -0.29
CA THR A 226 4.94 -10.45 -0.01
C THR A 226 4.05 -11.21 -0.99
N GLU A 227 3.05 -10.56 -1.61
CA GLU A 227 2.05 -11.20 -2.48
C GLU A 227 1.46 -12.51 -1.92
N GLN A 228 1.36 -12.59 -0.60
CA GLN A 228 0.80 -13.70 0.15
C GLN A 228 0.15 -13.20 1.43
N TRP A 229 -0.80 -13.96 1.96
CA TRP A 229 -1.36 -13.67 3.27
C TRP A 229 -0.32 -13.89 4.36
N ILE A 230 -0.25 -12.94 5.27
CA ILE A 230 0.56 -12.98 6.48
C ILE A 230 -0.39 -12.86 7.66
N SER A 231 -0.34 -13.84 8.55
CA SER A 231 -1.06 -13.85 9.80
C SER A 231 -0.12 -13.46 10.93
N VAL A 232 -0.54 -12.51 11.75
CA VAL A 232 0.24 -12.07 12.92
C VAL A 232 -0.63 -12.07 14.18
N ASP A 233 -0.09 -12.62 15.26
CA ASP A 233 -0.63 -12.51 16.61
C ASP A 233 0.29 -11.59 17.44
N ILE A 234 -0.17 -10.40 17.76
CA ILE A 234 0.59 -9.40 18.51
C ILE A 234 0.15 -9.47 19.97
N PRO A 235 1.05 -9.80 20.93
CA PRO A 235 0.72 -9.67 22.34
C PRO A 235 0.29 -8.25 22.69
N ILE A 236 -0.90 -8.07 23.25
CA ILE A 236 -1.42 -6.72 23.60
C ILE A 236 -0.56 -6.02 24.64
N SER A 237 0.26 -6.76 25.39
CA SER A 237 1.26 -6.20 26.30
C SER A 237 2.31 -5.33 25.62
N GLN A 238 2.55 -5.48 24.30
CA GLN A 238 3.48 -4.62 23.55
C GLN A 238 3.01 -3.18 23.45
N PHE A 239 1.73 -2.92 23.68
CA PHE A 239 1.15 -1.56 23.66
C PHE A 239 1.24 -0.85 25.02
N GLN A 240 1.67 -1.57 26.07
CA GLN A 240 1.88 -1.01 27.42
C GLN A 240 3.28 -0.42 27.59
N PRO A 241 3.46 0.56 28.51
CA PRO A 241 2.44 1.16 29.39
C PRO A 241 1.67 2.30 28.73
N THR A 242 1.95 2.63 27.47
CA THR A 242 1.38 3.82 26.80
C THR A 242 -0.15 3.72 26.66
N VAL A 243 -0.64 2.55 26.24
CA VAL A 243 -2.08 2.31 26.05
C VAL A 243 -2.70 1.71 27.31
N ASN A 244 -3.80 2.28 27.77
CA ASN A 244 -4.62 1.68 28.83
C ASN A 244 -5.49 0.56 28.24
N LEU A 245 -5.10 -0.70 28.46
CA LEU A 245 -5.81 -1.87 27.92
C LEU A 245 -7.18 -2.10 28.54
N THR A 246 -7.60 -1.33 29.57
CA THR A 246 -8.96 -1.40 30.13
C THR A 246 -9.93 -0.46 29.41
N GLU A 247 -9.46 0.37 28.49
CA GLU A 247 -10.24 1.43 27.82
C GLU A 247 -9.86 1.60 26.36
N VAL A 248 -9.55 0.51 25.63
CA VAL A 248 -9.24 0.58 24.21
C VAL A 248 -10.49 0.94 23.42
N PHE A 249 -10.46 2.01 22.62
CA PHE A 249 -11.63 2.52 21.90
C PHE A 249 -11.42 2.75 20.40
N GLN A 250 -10.16 2.76 19.94
CA GLN A 250 -9.82 2.93 18.53
C GLN A 250 -8.61 2.07 18.16
N LEU A 251 -8.56 1.72 16.88
CA LEU A 251 -7.43 1.10 16.20
C LEU A 251 -7.00 2.01 15.04
N MET A 252 -5.75 1.90 14.59
CA MET A 252 -5.29 2.60 13.41
C MET A 252 -4.21 1.81 12.70
N PHE A 253 -4.23 1.86 11.38
CA PHE A 253 -3.13 1.44 10.53
C PHE A 253 -2.46 2.67 9.92
N THR A 254 -1.13 2.69 9.83
CA THR A 254 -0.37 3.66 9.05
C THR A 254 0.60 2.93 8.13
N GLY A 255 0.95 3.54 7.01
CA GLY A 255 1.87 2.91 6.07
C GLY A 255 1.82 3.52 4.69
N ASN A 256 2.05 2.70 3.68
CA ASN A 256 2.00 3.10 2.28
C ASN A 256 1.44 1.97 1.40
N GLY A 257 1.23 2.27 0.11
CA GLY A 257 0.78 1.28 -0.88
C GLY A 257 -0.67 0.85 -0.70
N THR A 258 -0.95 -0.38 -1.11
CA THR A 258 -2.28 -1.02 -1.01
C THR A 258 -2.19 -2.21 -0.07
N ILE A 259 -3.06 -2.23 0.93
CA ILE A 259 -3.14 -3.29 1.93
C ILE A 259 -4.52 -3.95 1.84
N TYR A 260 -4.54 -5.25 1.92
CA TYR A 260 -5.74 -6.06 2.09
C TYR A 260 -5.72 -6.65 3.48
N LEU A 261 -6.84 -6.58 4.18
CA LEU A 261 -6.98 -6.96 5.59
C LEU A 261 -8.16 -7.89 5.77
N ASP A 262 -7.98 -8.85 6.66
CA ASP A 262 -9.03 -9.73 7.14
C ASP A 262 -8.71 -10.19 8.55
N ASN A 263 -9.65 -10.89 9.19
CA ASN A 263 -9.49 -11.56 10.47
C ASN A 263 -8.86 -10.68 11.54
N ILE A 264 -9.39 -9.46 11.71
CA ILE A 264 -8.96 -8.55 12.77
C ILE A 264 -9.78 -8.86 14.02
N TYR A 265 -9.16 -9.45 15.06
CA TYR A 265 -9.84 -9.76 16.31
C TYR A 265 -8.87 -9.83 17.49
N PHE A 266 -9.35 -9.49 18.67
CA PHE A 266 -8.65 -9.81 19.92
C PHE A 266 -8.92 -11.25 20.32
N SER A 267 -7.93 -11.92 20.92
CA SER A 267 -8.05 -13.32 21.33
C SER A 267 -7.40 -13.60 22.69
N THR A 268 -7.88 -14.67 23.33
CA THR A 268 -7.35 -15.16 24.62
C THR A 268 -6.07 -15.97 24.45
N MET A 269 -5.79 -16.46 23.25
CA MET A 269 -4.61 -17.25 22.90
C MET A 269 -4.16 -16.98 21.48
N ILE A 270 -2.98 -17.45 21.11
CA ILE A 270 -2.47 -17.38 19.75
C ILE A 270 -3.41 -18.14 18.81
N SER A 271 -3.73 -17.55 17.68
CA SER A 271 -4.40 -18.25 16.60
C SER A 271 -3.52 -19.36 16.08
N ASP A 272 -4.01 -20.59 16.09
CA ASP A 272 -3.25 -21.73 15.53
C ASP A 272 -3.33 -21.62 14.00
N VAL A 273 -2.46 -20.79 13.44
CA VAL A 273 -2.26 -20.73 12.00
C VAL A 273 -1.64 -22.06 11.63
N ARG A 274 -2.42 -22.96 11.03
CA ARG A 274 -1.82 -24.09 10.33
C ARG A 274 -0.93 -23.49 9.24
N GLU A 275 0.39 -23.42 9.53
CA GLU A 275 1.35 -23.34 8.44
C GLU A 275 0.87 -24.34 7.39
N VAL A 276 0.60 -23.87 6.18
CA VAL A 276 0.60 -24.74 5.03
C VAL A 276 2.04 -25.26 5.02
N GLN A 277 2.25 -26.40 5.67
CA GLN A 277 3.50 -27.13 5.55
C GLN A 277 3.67 -27.35 4.05
N ASN A 278 4.48 -26.50 3.43
CA ASN A 278 5.24 -26.93 2.29
C ASN A 278 5.99 -28.15 2.83
N SER A 279 5.42 -29.33 2.57
CA SER A 279 6.05 -30.60 2.90
C SER A 279 7.33 -30.66 2.07
N PHE A 280 8.38 -30.10 2.62
CA PHE A 280 9.71 -30.50 2.19
C PHE A 280 9.75 -32.01 2.41
N PRO A 281 10.10 -32.80 1.39
CA PRO A 281 10.24 -34.24 1.56
C PRO A 281 11.22 -34.47 2.72
N SER A 282 10.77 -35.12 3.78
CA SER A 282 11.59 -35.41 4.96
C SER A 282 12.67 -36.48 4.71
N ASP A 283 12.68 -37.05 3.52
CA ASP A 283 13.65 -38.04 3.08
C ASP A 283 14.28 -37.64 1.76
N PHE A 284 15.48 -37.08 1.83
CA PHE A 284 16.40 -37.02 0.69
C PHE A 284 17.27 -38.28 0.76
N THR A 285 16.94 -39.31 -0.04
CA THR A 285 17.87 -40.40 -0.34
C THR A 285 18.74 -39.93 -1.51
N LEU A 286 19.96 -39.55 -1.23
CA LEU A 286 21.02 -39.47 -2.25
C LEU A 286 21.38 -40.91 -2.64
N GLU A 287 20.78 -41.38 -3.76
CA GLU A 287 21.28 -42.59 -4.37
C GLU A 287 22.65 -42.30 -4.99
N GLN A 288 23.63 -43.06 -4.55
CA GLN A 288 24.96 -42.95 -5.07
C GLN A 288 24.97 -43.36 -6.54
N ASN A 289 25.47 -42.45 -7.40
CA ASN A 289 25.59 -42.70 -8.83
C ASN A 289 26.46 -43.99 -9.04
N TYR A 290 25.84 -45.03 -9.58
CA TYR A 290 26.55 -46.25 -9.87
C TYR A 290 26.61 -46.44 -11.39
N PRO A 291 27.79 -46.61 -12.02
CA PRO A 291 29.09 -46.69 -11.44
C PRO A 291 29.70 -45.29 -11.11
N ASN A 292 30.41 -45.24 -9.96
CA ASN A 292 31.19 -44.04 -9.58
C ASN A 292 32.35 -43.87 -10.59
N PRO A 293 32.43 -42.80 -11.36
CA PRO A 293 33.43 -42.63 -12.42
C PRO A 293 34.87 -42.41 -11.86
N PHE A 294 35.04 -42.37 -10.55
CA PHE A 294 36.34 -42.11 -9.88
C PHE A 294 36.91 -43.29 -9.13
N ASN A 295 36.43 -44.51 -9.31
CA ASN A 295 37.00 -45.70 -8.70
C ASN A 295 37.48 -46.66 -9.79
N PRO A 296 38.72 -46.52 -10.35
CA PRO A 296 39.28 -47.52 -11.23
C PRO A 296 39.60 -48.78 -10.40
N SER A 297 39.09 -49.94 -10.89
CA SER A 297 39.34 -51.28 -10.37
C SER A 297 40.81 -51.61 -10.35
#